data_d0b2c49ad49780e80cdcb55902d4c42d
#
_entry.id   d0b2c49ad49780e80cdcb55902d4c42d
#
_cell.length_a   1.000
_cell.length_b   1.000
_cell.length_c   1.000
_cell.angle_alpha   90.00
_cell.angle_beta   90.00
_cell.angle_gamma   90.00
#
_symmetry.space_group_name_H-M   'P 1'
#
loop_
_entity.id
_entity.type
_entity.pdbx_description
1 polymer ?
#
loop_
_entity_poly.entity_id
_entity_poly.type
_entity_poly.pdbx_seq_one_letter_code
_entity_poly.pdbx_strand_id
1 'polypeptide(L)'
;MRVVDLFCGCGGLSLGFQEAGFDVVAAYDKWQAALNVYRLNFDHPAENLDLSNVQASTMAINMFEPDMVIGGPPCQDFSSAGKRDEEGGRGNLTVNYAQIISQVRPKWFVMENVARITKTQKLIDAKAIFKEAGYGLSEHVIDASYCGVPQKRKRFFLIGKLREMDGFMEPFINSGLSAKPMTMRDYFGESLGIEYYYRHPRSYMRRGIFSIDEPSPTVRGVNRPMPEGYSIHANDPVKSKEGIRPLTTLERSYIQTFPRNFKFKGNKTEVEQMIGNAVPVNLAKFVATAIKKYLTSPHKQRSLEIDFENWKIEDRLAWCASEPLGDY
;
A
#
# COMPACT_ATOMS: atom_id res chain seq x y z
N MET A 1 -19.42 -2.42 -2.07
CA MET A 1 -18.69 -3.42 -1.25
C MET A 1 -18.21 -2.70 0.00
N ARG A 2 -18.54 -3.29 1.16
CA ARG A 2 -18.12 -2.81 2.49
C ARG A 2 -16.67 -3.20 2.74
N VAL A 3 -15.85 -2.24 3.10
CA VAL A 3 -14.40 -2.42 3.29
C VAL A 3 -14.01 -2.05 4.72
N VAL A 4 -13.20 -2.86 5.36
CA VAL A 4 -12.56 -2.53 6.65
C VAL A 4 -11.05 -2.42 6.42
N ASP A 5 -10.43 -1.33 6.93
CA ASP A 5 -8.99 -1.06 6.81
C ASP A 5 -8.24 -1.38 8.12
N LEU A 6 -7.28 -2.28 8.06
CA LEU A 6 -6.41 -2.68 9.17
C LEU A 6 -5.02 -2.06 9.02
N PHE A 7 -4.44 -1.61 10.12
CA PHE A 7 -3.18 -0.84 10.11
C PHE A 7 -3.34 0.44 9.26
N CYS A 8 -4.48 1.11 9.40
CA CYS A 8 -4.92 2.18 8.52
C CYS A 8 -4.02 3.43 8.53
N GLY A 9 -3.20 3.62 9.58
CA GLY A 9 -2.36 4.79 9.73
C GLY A 9 -3.18 6.09 9.64
N CYS A 10 -2.74 7.03 8.80
CA CYS A 10 -3.50 8.27 8.55
C CYS A 10 -4.51 8.15 7.39
N GLY A 11 -4.70 6.96 6.80
CA GLY A 11 -5.80 6.71 5.87
C GLY A 11 -5.46 6.76 4.37
N GLY A 12 -4.18 6.65 3.98
CA GLY A 12 -3.81 6.68 2.55
C GLY A 12 -4.42 5.54 1.73
N LEU A 13 -4.50 4.33 2.31
CA LEU A 13 -5.11 3.16 1.68
C LEU A 13 -6.64 3.33 1.61
N SER A 14 -7.29 3.66 2.73
CA SER A 14 -8.71 3.94 2.81
C SER A 14 -9.17 4.99 1.80
N LEU A 15 -8.45 6.12 1.72
CA LEU A 15 -8.81 7.22 0.82
C LEU A 15 -8.78 6.78 -0.65
N GLY A 16 -7.75 6.03 -1.06
CA GLY A 16 -7.66 5.52 -2.42
C GLY A 16 -8.79 4.57 -2.78
N PHE A 17 -9.22 3.71 -1.83
CA PHE A 17 -10.36 2.82 -2.02
C PHE A 17 -11.68 3.59 -2.08
N GLN A 18 -11.90 4.59 -1.21
CA GLN A 18 -13.09 5.46 -1.29
C GLN A 18 -13.17 6.22 -2.61
N GLU A 19 -12.04 6.79 -3.07
CA GLU A 19 -12.00 7.49 -4.37
C GLU A 19 -12.25 6.55 -5.57
N ALA A 20 -12.02 5.26 -5.43
CA ALA A 20 -12.42 4.26 -6.42
C ALA A 20 -13.88 3.82 -6.28
N GLY A 21 -14.61 4.33 -5.28
CA GLY A 21 -16.04 4.05 -5.05
C GLY A 21 -16.32 2.80 -4.23
N PHE A 22 -15.38 2.39 -3.37
CA PHE A 22 -15.63 1.40 -2.32
C PHE A 22 -16.13 2.09 -1.05
N ASP A 23 -16.94 1.39 -0.28
CA ASP A 23 -17.53 1.86 0.97
C ASP A 23 -16.65 1.42 2.16
N VAL A 24 -15.72 2.27 2.59
CA VAL A 24 -14.93 2.01 3.79
C VAL A 24 -15.79 2.29 5.01
N VAL A 25 -16.10 1.25 5.77
CA VAL A 25 -17.07 1.30 6.88
C VAL A 25 -16.43 1.33 8.25
N ALA A 26 -15.18 0.92 8.38
CA ALA A 26 -14.40 1.01 9.62
C ALA A 26 -12.90 0.93 9.35
N ALA A 27 -12.11 1.46 10.29
CA ALA A 27 -10.66 1.40 10.25
C ALA A 27 -10.06 1.15 11.63
N TYR A 28 -8.91 0.46 11.68
CA TYR A 28 -8.24 0.11 12.91
C TYR A 28 -6.74 0.34 12.82
N ASP A 29 -6.17 0.93 13.85
CA ASP A 29 -4.73 1.07 14.03
C ASP A 29 -4.39 1.14 15.53
N LYS A 30 -3.16 0.83 15.90
CA LYS A 30 -2.67 0.99 17.27
C LYS A 30 -2.10 2.39 17.54
N TRP A 31 -1.73 3.13 16.50
CA TRP A 31 -1.08 4.43 16.62
C TRP A 31 -2.09 5.57 16.76
N GLN A 32 -2.33 5.98 18.00
CA GLN A 32 -3.34 6.98 18.35
C GLN A 32 -3.16 8.32 17.60
N ALA A 33 -1.92 8.78 17.41
CA ALA A 33 -1.67 10.02 16.68
C ALA A 33 -2.13 9.95 15.21
N ALA A 34 -1.94 8.78 14.56
CA ALA A 34 -2.42 8.55 13.20
C ALA A 34 -3.95 8.47 13.13
N LEU A 35 -4.58 7.80 14.10
CA LEU A 35 -6.05 7.75 14.22
C LEU A 35 -6.67 9.13 14.43
N ASN A 36 -6.01 10.01 15.16
CA ASN A 36 -6.48 11.38 15.34
C ASN A 36 -6.49 12.15 14.01
N VAL A 37 -5.51 11.91 13.14
CA VAL A 37 -5.48 12.45 11.77
C VAL A 37 -6.54 11.78 10.89
N TYR A 38 -6.68 10.47 10.98
CA TYR A 38 -7.70 9.72 10.26
C TYR A 38 -9.10 10.27 10.49
N ARG A 39 -9.50 10.42 11.75
CA ARG A 39 -10.82 10.94 12.18
C ARG A 39 -11.11 12.38 11.75
N LEU A 40 -10.10 13.16 11.36
CA LEU A 40 -10.29 14.51 10.80
C LEU A 40 -10.71 14.50 9.33
N ASN A 41 -10.56 13.35 8.65
CA ASN A 41 -10.70 13.24 7.21
C ASN A 41 -11.71 12.20 6.76
N PHE A 42 -12.22 11.36 7.67
CA PHE A 42 -13.16 10.28 7.38
C PHE A 42 -14.31 10.28 8.39
N ASP A 43 -15.51 9.99 7.91
CA ASP A 43 -16.75 10.02 8.73
C ASP A 43 -17.06 8.66 9.38
N HIS A 44 -16.50 7.55 8.84
CA HIS A 44 -16.71 6.22 9.44
C HIS A 44 -15.83 5.99 10.67
N PRO A 45 -16.19 5.05 11.55
CA PRO A 45 -15.43 4.74 12.76
C PRO A 45 -13.97 4.37 12.48
N ALA A 46 -13.07 4.94 13.28
CA ALA A 46 -11.66 4.57 13.30
C ALA A 46 -11.21 4.39 14.75
N GLU A 47 -10.83 3.16 15.12
CA GLU A 47 -10.64 2.80 16.50
C GLU A 47 -9.24 2.28 16.80
N ASN A 48 -8.81 2.49 18.06
CA ASN A 48 -7.54 1.96 18.54
C ASN A 48 -7.71 0.49 18.86
N LEU A 49 -7.01 -0.37 18.11
CA LEU A 49 -7.05 -1.81 18.31
C LEU A 49 -5.66 -2.42 18.12
N ASP A 50 -5.26 -3.27 19.06
CA ASP A 50 -4.04 -4.06 18.90
C ASP A 50 -4.30 -5.29 18.03
N LEU A 51 -3.97 -5.16 16.75
CA LEU A 51 -4.15 -6.21 15.74
C LEU A 51 -3.24 -7.45 15.92
N SER A 52 -2.40 -7.46 16.98
CA SER A 52 -1.73 -8.68 17.42
C SER A 52 -2.67 -9.63 18.17
N ASN A 53 -3.77 -9.13 18.73
CA ASN A 53 -4.83 -9.93 19.32
C ASN A 53 -5.84 -10.35 18.23
N VAL A 54 -5.59 -11.49 17.60
CA VAL A 54 -6.38 -12.00 16.48
C VAL A 54 -7.85 -12.18 16.85
N GLN A 55 -8.15 -12.72 18.03
CA GLN A 55 -9.53 -12.98 18.45
C GLN A 55 -10.33 -11.67 18.62
N ALA A 56 -9.80 -10.72 19.37
CA ALA A 56 -10.45 -9.42 19.56
C ALA A 56 -10.61 -8.68 18.22
N SER A 57 -9.59 -8.74 17.35
CA SER A 57 -9.65 -8.14 16.02
C SER A 57 -10.74 -8.77 15.16
N THR A 58 -10.83 -10.10 15.13
CA THR A 58 -11.87 -10.81 14.39
C THR A 58 -13.27 -10.42 14.84
N MET A 59 -13.49 -10.33 16.16
CA MET A 59 -14.79 -9.92 16.71
C MET A 59 -15.15 -8.49 16.30
N ALA A 60 -14.22 -7.55 16.41
CA ALA A 60 -14.45 -6.15 16.05
C ALA A 60 -14.74 -5.96 14.56
N ILE A 61 -14.04 -6.68 13.69
CA ILE A 61 -14.22 -6.60 12.24
C ILE A 61 -15.55 -7.22 11.81
N ASN A 62 -15.95 -8.36 12.39
CA ASN A 62 -17.18 -9.04 12.06
C ASN A 62 -18.44 -8.21 12.35
N MET A 63 -18.39 -7.24 13.26
CA MET A 63 -19.48 -6.30 13.50
C MET A 63 -19.88 -5.49 12.26
N PHE A 64 -18.94 -5.33 11.32
CA PHE A 64 -19.15 -4.57 10.09
C PHE A 64 -19.49 -5.44 8.88
N GLU A 65 -19.49 -6.78 9.00
CA GLU A 65 -19.77 -7.73 7.91
C GLU A 65 -19.08 -7.32 6.59
N PRO A 66 -17.73 -7.20 6.56
CA PRO A 66 -17.04 -6.68 5.40
C PRO A 66 -17.07 -7.66 4.22
N ASP A 67 -17.32 -7.13 3.02
CA ASP A 67 -17.05 -7.87 1.78
C ASP A 67 -15.56 -7.98 1.51
N MET A 68 -14.79 -6.98 1.97
CA MET A 68 -13.35 -6.85 1.76
C MET A 68 -12.64 -6.32 3.00
N VAL A 69 -11.47 -6.88 3.30
CA VAL A 69 -10.55 -6.33 4.30
C VAL A 69 -9.27 -5.91 3.61
N ILE A 70 -8.87 -4.65 3.79
CA ILE A 70 -7.60 -4.12 3.29
C ILE A 70 -6.65 -3.87 4.46
N GLY A 71 -5.34 -3.74 4.21
CA GLY A 71 -4.42 -3.37 5.26
C GLY A 71 -2.94 -3.45 4.90
N GLY A 72 -2.12 -2.72 5.67
CA GLY A 72 -0.67 -2.68 5.52
C GLY A 72 0.05 -3.14 6.80
N PRO A 73 0.09 -4.44 7.14
CA PRO A 73 0.76 -4.90 8.35
C PRO A 73 2.25 -4.52 8.33
N PRO A 74 2.81 -3.91 9.41
CA PRO A 74 4.19 -3.46 9.43
C PRO A 74 5.17 -4.63 9.36
N CYS A 75 6.19 -4.49 8.49
CA CYS A 75 7.30 -5.44 8.36
C CYS A 75 8.40 -5.07 9.37
N GLN A 76 8.35 -5.60 10.59
CA GLN A 76 9.23 -5.20 11.70
C GLN A 76 10.69 -5.67 11.59
N ASP A 77 11.04 -6.62 10.73
CA ASP A 77 12.39 -7.22 10.65
C ASP A 77 13.47 -6.31 10.03
N PHE A 78 13.13 -5.11 9.58
CA PHE A 78 14.04 -4.28 8.80
C PHE A 78 14.23 -2.84 9.32
N SER A 79 13.78 -2.53 10.51
CA SER A 79 14.24 -1.31 11.17
C SER A 79 15.60 -1.59 11.81
N SER A 80 16.66 -1.15 11.14
CA SER A 80 18.05 -1.18 11.62
C SER A 80 18.30 -0.32 12.88
N ALA A 81 17.26 0.04 13.63
CA ALA A 81 17.30 0.88 14.82
C ALA A 81 16.61 0.28 16.05
N GLY A 82 16.12 -0.96 16.00
CA GLY A 82 15.48 -1.64 17.13
C GLY A 82 16.26 -2.89 17.52
N LYS A 83 16.64 -3.02 18.81
CA LYS A 83 17.15 -4.26 19.38
C LYS A 83 16.22 -5.41 19.02
N ARG A 84 16.79 -6.54 18.61
CA ARG A 84 16.10 -7.83 18.48
C ARG A 84 15.40 -8.15 19.79
N ASP A 85 14.10 -7.99 19.83
CA ASP A 85 13.24 -8.47 20.90
C ASP A 85 12.63 -9.78 20.42
N GLU A 86 13.47 -10.85 20.42
CA GLU A 86 13.06 -12.20 20.01
C GLU A 86 12.12 -12.85 21.04
N GLU A 87 12.01 -12.30 22.27
CA GLU A 87 11.22 -12.87 23.37
C GLU A 87 10.01 -12.02 23.80
N GLY A 88 9.78 -10.87 23.22
CA GLY A 88 8.78 -9.88 23.69
C GLY A 88 7.45 -9.91 22.98
N GLY A 89 6.78 -11.07 22.75
CA GLY A 89 5.31 -11.15 22.59
C GLY A 89 4.62 -10.33 21.48
N ARG A 90 5.35 -9.61 20.64
CA ARG A 90 4.81 -8.89 19.48
C ARG A 90 4.80 -9.82 18.28
N GLY A 91 3.72 -10.59 18.17
CA GLY A 91 3.48 -11.53 17.10
C GLY A 91 3.82 -10.95 15.71
N ASN A 92 4.13 -11.84 14.79
CA ASN A 92 4.36 -11.51 13.39
C ASN A 92 3.08 -10.91 12.77
N LEU A 93 2.94 -9.58 12.77
CA LEU A 93 1.71 -8.90 12.35
C LEU A 93 1.26 -9.23 10.92
N THR A 94 2.16 -9.69 10.06
CA THR A 94 1.80 -10.23 8.73
C THR A 94 1.06 -11.55 8.85
N VAL A 95 1.51 -12.44 9.74
CA VAL A 95 0.83 -13.72 10.03
C VAL A 95 -0.48 -13.48 10.79
N ASN A 96 -0.49 -12.55 11.75
CA ASN A 96 -1.71 -12.18 12.47
C ASN A 96 -2.77 -11.63 11.50
N TYR A 97 -2.36 -10.79 10.53
CA TYR A 97 -3.26 -10.36 9.46
C TYR A 97 -3.87 -11.54 8.71
N ALA A 98 -3.06 -12.54 8.33
CA ALA A 98 -3.55 -13.72 7.64
C ALA A 98 -4.52 -14.54 8.52
N GLN A 99 -4.23 -14.68 9.81
CA GLN A 99 -5.12 -15.35 10.76
C GLN A 99 -6.46 -14.61 10.93
N ILE A 100 -6.43 -13.27 11.02
CA ILE A 100 -7.65 -12.45 11.06
C ILE A 100 -8.47 -12.69 9.79
N ILE A 101 -7.85 -12.60 8.60
CA ILE A 101 -8.53 -12.83 7.33
C ILE A 101 -9.13 -14.23 7.25
N SER A 102 -8.40 -15.26 7.71
CA SER A 102 -8.89 -16.65 7.67
C SER A 102 -10.10 -16.88 8.58
N GLN A 103 -10.23 -16.12 9.68
CA GLN A 103 -11.35 -16.19 10.62
C GLN A 103 -12.56 -15.33 10.19
N VAL A 104 -12.31 -14.09 9.72
CA VAL A 104 -13.35 -13.18 9.21
C VAL A 104 -13.93 -13.70 7.89
N ARG A 105 -13.11 -14.35 7.05
CA ARG A 105 -13.47 -14.89 5.74
C ARG A 105 -14.18 -13.90 4.80
N PRO A 106 -13.66 -12.65 4.64
CA PRO A 106 -14.25 -11.74 3.68
C PRO A 106 -14.11 -12.31 2.26
N LYS A 107 -14.98 -11.91 1.32
CA LYS A 107 -14.88 -12.35 -0.08
C LYS A 107 -13.55 -11.95 -0.72
N TRP A 108 -12.98 -10.82 -0.29
CA TRP A 108 -11.73 -10.24 -0.77
C TRP A 108 -10.83 -9.78 0.37
N PHE A 109 -9.55 -9.81 0.14
CA PHE A 109 -8.61 -9.04 0.94
C PHE A 109 -7.53 -8.39 0.08
N VAL A 110 -6.94 -7.31 0.58
CA VAL A 110 -5.77 -6.66 -0.02
C VAL A 110 -4.75 -6.39 1.08
N MET A 111 -3.59 -7.02 0.99
CA MET A 111 -2.46 -6.78 1.89
C MET A 111 -1.38 -5.98 1.16
N GLU A 112 -1.06 -4.79 1.66
CA GLU A 112 0.07 -3.97 1.18
C GLU A 112 1.30 -4.20 2.05
N ASN A 113 2.48 -4.16 1.44
CA ASN A 113 3.74 -4.15 2.18
C ASN A 113 4.91 -3.60 1.34
N VAL A 114 6.07 -3.47 1.96
CA VAL A 114 7.31 -3.15 1.23
C VAL A 114 7.73 -4.30 0.30
N ALA A 115 8.30 -3.98 -0.87
CA ALA A 115 8.64 -4.99 -1.88
C ALA A 115 9.54 -6.12 -1.36
N ARG A 116 10.42 -5.86 -0.38
CA ARG A 116 11.32 -6.90 0.16
C ARG A 116 10.62 -7.97 1.00
N ILE A 117 9.34 -7.81 1.36
CA ILE A 117 8.56 -8.86 2.04
C ILE A 117 8.52 -10.15 1.23
N THR A 118 8.63 -10.07 -0.10
CA THR A 118 8.65 -11.24 -1.01
C THR A 118 9.77 -12.24 -0.70
N LYS A 119 10.78 -11.82 0.08
CA LYS A 119 11.93 -12.65 0.46
C LYS A 119 11.86 -13.13 1.90
N THR A 120 10.72 -13.02 2.58
CA THR A 120 10.59 -13.35 4.01
C THR A 120 9.78 -14.62 4.23
N GLN A 121 10.16 -15.38 5.25
CA GLN A 121 9.40 -16.56 5.70
C GLN A 121 7.97 -16.14 6.11
N LYS A 122 7.80 -14.96 6.70
CA LYS A 122 6.50 -14.44 7.15
C LYS A 122 5.47 -14.33 6.03
N LEU A 123 5.89 -13.98 4.82
CA LEU A 123 4.98 -13.97 3.68
C LEU A 123 4.61 -15.40 3.25
N ILE A 124 5.56 -16.32 3.29
CA ILE A 124 5.30 -17.75 2.98
C ILE A 124 4.27 -18.29 3.95
N ASP A 125 4.45 -18.08 5.26
CA ASP A 125 3.54 -18.52 6.30
C ASP A 125 2.14 -17.91 6.15
N ALA A 126 2.06 -16.60 5.89
CA ALA A 126 0.80 -15.92 5.65
C ALA A 126 0.07 -16.47 4.40
N LYS A 127 0.80 -16.72 3.31
CA LYS A 127 0.24 -17.32 2.09
C LYS A 127 -0.32 -18.73 2.35
N ALA A 128 0.36 -19.54 3.15
CA ALA A 128 -0.14 -20.87 3.52
C ALA A 128 -1.51 -20.78 4.25
N ILE A 129 -1.64 -19.85 5.21
CA ILE A 129 -2.90 -19.61 5.91
C ILE A 129 -4.01 -19.16 4.96
N PHE A 130 -3.73 -18.24 4.03
CA PHE A 130 -4.71 -17.80 3.04
C PHE A 130 -5.15 -18.94 2.11
N LYS A 131 -4.20 -19.76 1.66
CA LYS A 131 -4.51 -20.91 0.79
C LYS A 131 -5.36 -21.96 1.52
N GLU A 132 -5.05 -22.27 2.78
CA GLU A 132 -5.84 -23.16 3.61
C GLU A 132 -7.27 -22.63 3.82
N ALA A 133 -7.42 -21.31 3.96
CA ALA A 133 -8.73 -20.66 4.05
C ALA A 133 -9.49 -20.61 2.71
N GLY A 134 -8.91 -21.09 1.59
CA GLY A 134 -9.57 -21.20 0.29
C GLY A 134 -9.47 -19.96 -0.60
N TYR A 135 -8.46 -19.11 -0.40
CA TYR A 135 -8.23 -17.95 -1.26
C TYR A 135 -7.34 -18.29 -2.45
N GLY A 136 -7.73 -17.83 -3.65
CA GLY A 136 -6.81 -17.60 -4.75
C GLY A 136 -6.04 -16.31 -4.51
N LEU A 137 -4.74 -16.30 -4.86
CA LEU A 137 -3.80 -15.23 -4.54
C LEU A 137 -3.19 -14.61 -5.80
N SER A 138 -3.14 -13.29 -5.86
CA SER A 138 -2.45 -12.56 -6.92
C SER A 138 -1.44 -11.59 -6.32
N GLU A 139 -0.16 -11.76 -6.71
CA GLU A 139 0.99 -11.07 -6.12
C GLU A 139 1.56 -10.04 -7.09
N HIS A 140 1.72 -8.80 -6.65
CA HIS A 140 2.20 -7.71 -7.49
C HIS A 140 3.23 -6.85 -6.77
N VAL A 141 4.36 -6.57 -7.41
CA VAL A 141 5.30 -5.52 -6.98
C VAL A 141 5.13 -4.33 -7.91
N ILE A 142 4.45 -3.30 -7.44
CA ILE A 142 4.05 -2.14 -8.24
C ILE A 142 4.94 -0.94 -7.89
N ASP A 143 5.47 -0.26 -8.92
CA ASP A 143 6.13 1.04 -8.74
C ASP A 143 5.07 2.15 -8.89
N ALA A 144 4.85 2.89 -7.82
CA ALA A 144 3.84 3.94 -7.74
C ALA A 144 3.96 4.99 -8.86
N SER A 145 5.18 5.21 -9.39
CA SER A 145 5.39 6.17 -10.47
C SER A 145 4.65 5.83 -11.77
N TYR A 146 4.25 4.57 -11.96
CA TYR A 146 3.41 4.14 -13.08
C TYR A 146 1.90 4.13 -12.77
N CYS A 147 1.53 4.60 -11.57
CA CYS A 147 0.16 4.59 -11.07
C CYS A 147 -0.35 6.01 -10.72
N GLY A 148 0.14 7.04 -11.41
CA GLY A 148 -0.28 8.41 -11.15
C GLY A 148 0.30 9.04 -9.87
N VAL A 149 1.45 8.54 -9.40
CA VAL A 149 2.17 9.06 -8.23
C VAL A 149 3.53 9.58 -8.65
N PRO A 150 3.90 10.85 -8.37
CA PRO A 150 5.18 11.41 -8.76
C PRO A 150 6.34 10.92 -7.89
N GLN A 151 6.43 9.60 -7.65
CA GLN A 151 7.37 9.01 -6.71
C GLN A 151 7.80 7.60 -7.11
N LYS A 152 9.10 7.35 -7.18
CA LYS A 152 9.66 5.99 -7.25
C LYS A 152 9.48 5.29 -5.91
N ARG A 153 8.40 4.50 -5.79
CA ARG A 153 8.05 3.78 -4.57
C ARG A 153 7.49 2.42 -4.92
N LYS A 154 8.31 1.38 -4.77
CA LYS A 154 7.85 0.00 -5.00
C LYS A 154 7.12 -0.53 -3.77
N ARG A 155 5.93 -1.09 -3.99
CA ARG A 155 5.11 -1.74 -2.97
C ARG A 155 4.63 -3.10 -3.46
N PHE A 156 4.61 -4.03 -2.52
CA PHE A 156 4.03 -5.34 -2.73
C PHE A 156 2.54 -5.28 -2.37
N PHE A 157 1.73 -5.85 -3.23
CA PHE A 157 0.31 -6.10 -2.97
C PHE A 157 0.04 -7.58 -3.13
N LEU A 158 -0.60 -8.17 -2.12
CA LEU A 158 -1.20 -9.49 -2.19
C LEU A 158 -2.71 -9.31 -2.18
N ILE A 159 -3.36 -9.68 -3.28
CA ILE A 159 -4.79 -9.60 -3.46
C ILE A 159 -5.34 -11.00 -3.39
N GLY A 160 -6.27 -11.25 -2.47
CA GLY A 160 -6.91 -12.56 -2.32
C GLY A 160 -8.41 -12.47 -2.57
N LYS A 161 -8.95 -13.51 -3.22
CA LYS A 161 -10.38 -13.69 -3.42
C LYS A 161 -10.77 -15.14 -3.08
N LEU A 162 -11.84 -15.32 -2.29
CA LEU A 162 -12.34 -16.65 -1.97
C LEU A 162 -12.76 -17.40 -3.22
N ARG A 163 -12.39 -18.68 -3.29
CA ARG A 163 -12.75 -19.59 -4.38
C ARG A 163 -12.34 -19.05 -5.75
N GLU A 164 -11.13 -18.51 -5.84
CA GLU A 164 -10.55 -17.99 -7.08
C GLU A 164 -9.21 -18.67 -7.37
N MET A 165 -8.72 -18.53 -8.60
CA MET A 165 -7.42 -19.02 -9.02
C MET A 165 -6.30 -18.05 -8.66
N ASP A 166 -5.07 -18.55 -8.62
CA ASP A 166 -3.91 -17.69 -8.45
C ASP A 166 -3.66 -16.85 -9.71
N GLY A 167 -3.09 -15.65 -9.54
CA GLY A 167 -2.77 -14.75 -10.66
C GLY A 167 -3.95 -13.97 -11.27
N PHE A 168 -5.17 -14.18 -10.81
CA PHE A 168 -6.41 -13.65 -11.39
C PHE A 168 -6.44 -12.13 -11.60
N MET A 169 -5.65 -11.35 -10.86
CA MET A 169 -5.58 -9.90 -11.00
C MET A 169 -4.51 -9.41 -11.99
N GLU A 170 -3.66 -10.29 -12.49
CA GLU A 170 -2.51 -9.92 -13.33
C GLU A 170 -2.90 -9.10 -14.59
N PRO A 171 -3.90 -9.50 -15.40
CA PRO A 171 -4.31 -8.72 -16.55
C PRO A 171 -4.84 -7.32 -16.19
N PHE A 172 -5.55 -7.21 -15.07
CA PHE A 172 -6.19 -5.96 -14.63
C PHE A 172 -5.18 -4.97 -14.04
N ILE A 173 -4.16 -5.46 -13.38
CA ILE A 173 -3.05 -4.63 -12.87
C ILE A 173 -2.18 -4.17 -14.04
N ASN A 174 -1.73 -5.09 -14.90
CA ASN A 174 -0.82 -4.79 -16.00
C ASN A 174 -1.42 -3.81 -17.00
N SER A 175 -2.69 -3.96 -17.36
CA SER A 175 -3.38 -3.06 -18.30
C SER A 175 -3.62 -1.65 -17.76
N GLY A 176 -3.49 -1.44 -16.46
CA GLY A 176 -3.70 -0.13 -15.83
C GLY A 176 -2.42 0.71 -15.69
N LEU A 177 -1.23 0.10 -15.84
CA LEU A 177 0.03 0.81 -15.67
C LEU A 177 0.25 1.83 -16.80
N SER A 178 0.74 3.02 -16.45
CA SER A 178 1.12 4.01 -17.46
C SER A 178 2.39 3.60 -18.21
N ALA A 179 2.53 4.04 -19.47
CA ALA A 179 3.69 3.72 -20.29
C ALA A 179 4.98 4.40 -19.79
N LYS A 180 4.86 5.52 -19.06
CA LYS A 180 5.98 6.31 -18.52
C LYS A 180 5.76 6.58 -17.04
N PRO A 181 6.87 6.65 -16.26
CA PRO A 181 6.76 7.07 -14.86
C PRO A 181 6.39 8.55 -14.78
N MET A 182 5.49 8.89 -13.87
CA MET A 182 5.08 10.27 -13.60
C MET A 182 6.20 11.03 -12.89
N THR A 183 6.63 12.15 -13.47
CA THR A 183 7.58 13.08 -12.84
C THR A 183 6.86 13.99 -11.84
N MET A 184 7.61 14.70 -11.01
CA MET A 184 7.05 15.73 -10.16
C MET A 184 6.46 16.87 -10.98
N ARG A 185 7.12 17.26 -12.09
CA ARG A 185 6.60 18.29 -13.00
C ARG A 185 5.27 17.86 -13.65
N ASP A 186 5.14 16.62 -14.09
CA ASP A 186 3.88 16.12 -14.66
C ASP A 186 2.71 16.24 -13.68
N TYR A 187 2.98 16.05 -12.39
CA TYR A 187 1.95 16.06 -11.34
C TYR A 187 1.64 17.47 -10.80
N PHE A 188 2.68 18.28 -10.59
CA PHE A 188 2.55 19.58 -9.93
C PHE A 188 2.49 20.76 -10.90
N GLY A 189 2.92 20.59 -12.16
CA GLY A 189 3.19 21.71 -13.05
C GLY A 189 4.17 22.67 -12.38
N GLU A 190 3.83 23.95 -12.43
CA GLU A 190 4.66 25.03 -11.81
C GLU A 190 4.27 25.32 -10.34
N SER A 191 3.31 24.58 -9.77
CA SER A 191 2.74 24.93 -8.44
C SER A 191 3.70 24.78 -7.27
N LEU A 192 4.83 24.10 -7.43
CA LEU A 192 5.88 24.00 -6.41
C LEU A 192 6.81 25.21 -6.39
N GLY A 193 6.91 25.97 -7.49
CA GLY A 193 7.78 27.14 -7.62
C GLY A 193 9.28 26.82 -7.44
N ILE A 194 9.69 25.59 -7.74
CA ILE A 194 11.10 25.11 -7.65
C ILE A 194 11.42 24.18 -8.81
N GLU A 195 12.66 24.17 -9.24
CA GLU A 195 13.18 23.24 -10.24
C GLU A 195 13.96 22.09 -9.60
N TYR A 196 14.56 22.35 -8.44
CA TYR A 196 15.38 21.40 -7.71
C TYR A 196 15.06 21.46 -6.23
N TYR A 197 15.23 20.34 -5.54
CA TYR A 197 15.03 20.25 -4.09
C TYR A 197 16.03 19.32 -3.43
N TYR A 198 16.32 19.59 -2.17
CA TYR A 198 17.17 18.74 -1.36
C TYR A 198 16.38 17.64 -0.66
N ARG A 199 16.93 16.44 -0.67
CA ARG A 199 16.48 15.31 0.14
C ARG A 199 17.66 14.64 0.82
N HIS A 200 17.66 14.61 2.13
CA HIS A 200 18.76 14.03 2.91
C HIS A 200 19.07 12.59 2.48
N PRO A 201 20.27 12.28 1.94
CA PRO A 201 20.63 10.95 1.49
C PRO A 201 20.82 10.00 2.68
N ARG A 202 20.69 8.69 2.46
CA ARG A 202 21.00 7.66 3.48
C ARG A 202 22.49 7.48 3.70
N SER A 203 23.29 7.86 2.74
CA SER A 203 24.74 7.81 2.75
C SER A 203 25.25 8.99 1.95
N TYR A 204 26.32 9.62 2.40
CA TYR A 204 26.99 10.72 1.70
C TYR A 204 27.59 10.32 0.34
N MET A 205 27.66 9.02 0.05
CA MET A 205 28.01 8.48 -1.28
C MET A 205 26.87 8.58 -2.30
N ARG A 206 25.76 9.22 -1.95
CA ARG A 206 24.58 9.36 -2.82
C ARG A 206 24.20 10.83 -2.94
N ARG A 207 23.71 11.19 -4.12
CA ARG A 207 23.18 12.53 -4.38
C ARG A 207 22.10 12.93 -3.38
N GLY A 208 22.04 14.21 -3.03
CA GLY A 208 21.05 14.80 -2.17
C GLY A 208 20.09 15.76 -2.90
N ILE A 209 20.44 16.23 -4.10
CA ILE A 209 19.63 17.16 -4.89
C ILE A 209 18.96 16.40 -6.03
N PHE A 210 17.67 16.72 -6.27
CA PHE A 210 16.81 16.07 -7.25
C PHE A 210 16.08 17.12 -8.08
N SER A 211 15.89 16.86 -9.39
CA SER A 211 15.04 17.67 -10.27
C SER A 211 13.57 17.32 -10.11
N ILE A 212 12.68 18.27 -10.39
CA ILE A 212 11.25 17.99 -10.52
C ILE A 212 10.91 17.30 -11.85
N ASP A 213 11.83 17.23 -12.82
CA ASP A 213 11.68 16.50 -14.08
C ASP A 213 11.88 14.99 -13.93
N GLU A 214 12.03 14.51 -12.71
CA GLU A 214 12.08 13.09 -12.40
C GLU A 214 11.06 12.74 -11.30
N PRO A 215 10.64 11.47 -11.20
CA PRO A 215 9.86 11.02 -10.05
C PRO A 215 10.65 11.21 -8.76
N SER A 216 10.02 11.73 -7.72
CA SER A 216 10.65 11.85 -6.40
C SER A 216 11.16 10.49 -5.91
N PRO A 217 12.32 10.43 -5.25
CA PRO A 217 12.68 9.25 -4.47
C PRO A 217 11.65 8.99 -3.37
N THR A 218 11.55 7.73 -2.92
CA THR A 218 10.61 7.32 -1.87
C THR A 218 10.58 8.28 -0.69
N VAL A 219 9.43 8.88 -0.41
CA VAL A 219 9.16 9.69 0.80
C VAL A 219 9.30 8.79 2.03
N ARG A 220 10.10 9.24 3.01
CA ARG A 220 10.39 8.51 4.25
C ARG A 220 9.77 9.22 5.43
N GLY A 221 9.64 8.56 6.58
CA GLY A 221 9.15 9.14 7.84
C GLY A 221 10.06 10.20 8.47
N VAL A 222 11.13 10.62 7.80
CA VAL A 222 12.08 11.63 8.29
C VAL A 222 12.38 12.63 7.19
N ASN A 223 12.33 13.91 7.53
CA ASN A 223 12.70 15.04 6.69
C ASN A 223 13.76 15.87 7.41
N ARG A 224 14.98 15.89 6.90
CA ARG A 224 16.10 16.63 7.49
C ARG A 224 16.46 17.83 6.62
N PRO A 225 16.84 18.97 7.20
CA PRO A 225 17.36 20.10 6.45
C PRO A 225 18.64 19.72 5.69
N MET A 226 19.00 20.51 4.70
CA MET A 226 20.29 20.43 4.07
C MET A 226 21.36 20.92 5.05
N PRO A 227 22.40 20.15 5.33
CA PRO A 227 23.50 20.61 6.19
C PRO A 227 24.24 21.79 5.54
N GLU A 228 24.73 22.72 6.33
CA GLU A 228 25.56 23.85 5.83
C GLU A 228 26.77 23.36 5.04
N GLY A 229 27.43 22.31 5.54
CA GLY A 229 28.58 21.67 4.91
C GLY A 229 28.23 20.71 3.78
N TYR A 230 27.00 20.71 3.23
CA TYR A 230 26.66 19.84 2.11
C TYR A 230 27.52 20.18 0.89
N SER A 231 28.35 19.23 0.44
CA SER A 231 29.10 19.32 -0.80
C SER A 231 28.29 18.71 -1.93
N ILE A 232 28.25 19.42 -3.07
CA ILE A 232 27.52 18.94 -4.26
C ILE A 232 28.13 17.61 -4.70
N HIS A 233 27.28 16.62 -4.85
CA HIS A 233 27.65 15.29 -5.29
C HIS A 233 27.76 15.26 -6.82
N ALA A 234 28.66 14.44 -7.38
CA ALA A 234 28.84 14.32 -8.83
C ALA A 234 27.57 14.01 -9.63
N ASN A 235 26.61 13.33 -9.00
CA ASN A 235 25.31 12.99 -9.60
C ASN A 235 24.18 13.96 -9.22
N ASP A 236 24.46 15.08 -8.55
CA ASP A 236 23.49 16.15 -8.37
C ASP A 236 23.26 16.87 -9.71
N PRO A 237 22.02 17.24 -10.07
CA PRO A 237 21.72 17.86 -11.37
C PRO A 237 22.15 19.33 -11.45
N VAL A 238 22.78 19.87 -10.43
CA VAL A 238 23.18 21.28 -10.30
C VAL A 238 24.63 21.44 -9.86
N LYS A 239 25.21 22.61 -10.15
CA LYS A 239 26.58 22.97 -9.73
C LYS A 239 26.60 23.96 -8.56
N SER A 240 25.45 24.54 -8.19
CA SER A 240 25.27 25.41 -7.02
C SER A 240 24.13 24.91 -6.16
N LYS A 241 24.22 25.11 -4.84
CA LYS A 241 23.15 24.82 -3.88
C LYS A 241 22.29 26.03 -3.56
N GLU A 242 22.54 27.16 -4.22
CA GLU A 242 21.78 28.40 -4.00
C GLU A 242 20.30 28.22 -4.36
N GLY A 243 19.42 28.70 -3.49
CA GLY A 243 17.96 28.55 -3.68
C GLY A 243 17.40 27.15 -3.49
N ILE A 244 18.25 26.14 -3.23
CA ILE A 244 17.80 24.75 -3.07
C ILE A 244 17.40 24.52 -1.61
N ARG A 245 16.18 24.07 -1.41
CA ARG A 245 15.61 23.74 -0.10
C ARG A 245 15.07 22.31 -0.04
N PRO A 246 14.93 21.72 1.14
CA PRO A 246 14.13 20.51 1.30
C PRO A 246 12.65 20.82 1.04
N LEU A 247 11.91 19.81 0.64
CA LEU A 247 10.45 19.90 0.55
C LEU A 247 9.84 20.06 1.94
N THR A 248 8.80 20.85 2.03
CA THR A 248 7.99 20.99 3.26
C THR A 248 7.24 19.69 3.54
N THR A 249 6.73 19.53 4.77
CA THR A 249 5.90 18.39 5.18
C THR A 249 4.66 18.26 4.29
N LEU A 250 4.00 19.38 3.95
CA LEU A 250 2.82 19.38 3.09
C LEU A 250 3.17 19.01 1.63
N GLU A 251 4.23 19.56 1.06
CA GLU A 251 4.68 19.17 -0.28
C GLU A 251 4.95 17.65 -0.37
N ARG A 252 5.50 17.07 0.69
CA ARG A 252 5.73 15.63 0.78
C ARG A 252 4.44 14.82 0.88
N SER A 253 3.40 15.34 1.53
CA SER A 253 2.07 14.71 1.52
C SER A 253 1.45 14.73 0.14
N TYR A 254 1.66 15.78 -0.64
CA TYR A 254 1.21 15.86 -2.02
C TYR A 254 1.95 14.91 -2.96
N ILE A 255 3.24 14.61 -2.69
CA ILE A 255 3.95 13.53 -3.40
C ILE A 255 3.36 12.15 -3.09
N GLN A 256 2.82 11.96 -1.89
CA GLN A 256 2.03 10.77 -1.52
C GLN A 256 0.59 10.85 -2.07
N THR A 257 0.31 11.85 -2.86
CA THR A 257 -0.97 12.13 -3.53
C THR A 257 -2.16 12.32 -2.58
N PHE A 258 -1.90 12.77 -1.34
CA PHE A 258 -2.98 13.28 -0.50
C PHE A 258 -3.55 14.57 -1.09
N PRO A 259 -4.87 14.76 -1.08
CA PRO A 259 -5.50 15.98 -1.60
C PRO A 259 -5.13 17.20 -0.74
N ARG A 260 -5.21 18.41 -1.33
CA ARG A 260 -4.79 19.65 -0.66
C ARG A 260 -5.60 19.98 0.58
N ASN A 261 -6.84 19.53 0.66
CA ASN A 261 -7.74 19.70 1.82
C ASN A 261 -7.58 18.62 2.89
N PHE A 262 -6.71 17.63 2.70
CA PHE A 262 -6.45 16.60 3.71
C PHE A 262 -5.77 17.21 4.94
N LYS A 263 -6.36 17.00 6.11
CA LYS A 263 -5.96 17.63 7.35
C LYS A 263 -4.94 16.76 8.10
N PHE A 264 -3.75 17.29 8.32
CA PHE A 264 -2.74 16.69 9.21
C PHE A 264 -2.70 17.44 10.54
N LYS A 265 -2.60 16.70 11.66
CA LYS A 265 -2.48 17.21 13.02
C LYS A 265 -1.46 16.39 13.80
N GLY A 266 -0.64 17.05 14.60
CA GLY A 266 0.41 16.43 15.41
C GLY A 266 1.70 17.23 15.36
N ASN A 267 2.73 16.77 16.06
CA ASN A 267 4.05 17.37 15.92
C ASN A 267 4.68 17.00 14.56
N LYS A 268 5.70 17.76 14.15
CA LYS A 268 6.35 17.57 12.85
C LYS A 268 6.85 16.14 12.62
N THR A 269 7.44 15.52 13.65
CA THR A 269 8.01 14.17 13.54
C THR A 269 6.91 13.13 13.30
N GLU A 270 5.81 13.23 14.04
CA GLU A 270 4.65 12.33 13.85
C GLU A 270 4.05 12.47 12.46
N VAL A 271 3.80 13.71 12.01
CA VAL A 271 3.21 13.95 10.68
C VAL A 271 4.14 13.45 9.57
N GLU A 272 5.44 13.73 9.67
CA GLU A 272 6.42 13.21 8.71
C GLU A 272 6.47 11.68 8.67
N GLN A 273 6.33 11.03 9.82
CA GLN A 273 6.28 9.56 9.92
C GLN A 273 4.99 9.01 9.32
N MET A 274 3.83 9.62 9.59
CA MET A 274 2.54 9.25 9.00
C MET A 274 2.62 9.31 7.47
N ILE A 275 3.09 10.44 6.93
CA ILE A 275 3.24 10.64 5.49
C ILE A 275 4.21 9.62 4.88
N GLY A 276 5.34 9.36 5.54
CA GLY A 276 6.34 8.40 5.05
C GLY A 276 5.86 6.95 5.04
N ASN A 277 5.03 6.58 6.03
CA ASN A 277 4.47 5.23 6.15
C ASN A 277 3.28 5.01 5.22
N ALA A 278 2.53 6.06 4.90
CA ALA A 278 1.32 5.95 4.11
C ALA A 278 1.52 5.27 2.75
N VAL A 279 0.53 4.52 2.35
CA VAL A 279 0.37 4.12 0.95
C VAL A 279 -0.04 5.37 0.17
N PRO A 280 0.61 5.69 -0.96
CA PRO A 280 0.16 6.81 -1.80
C PRO A 280 -1.29 6.62 -2.23
N VAL A 281 -2.10 7.68 -2.13
CA VAL A 281 -3.55 7.60 -2.40
C VAL A 281 -3.82 7.11 -3.81
N ASN A 282 -3.13 7.65 -4.83
CA ASN A 282 -3.31 7.22 -6.22
C ASN A 282 -2.86 5.77 -6.46
N LEU A 283 -1.85 5.26 -5.74
CA LEU A 283 -1.46 3.85 -5.83
C LEU A 283 -2.56 2.94 -5.24
N ALA A 284 -3.14 3.32 -4.11
CA ALA A 284 -4.27 2.61 -3.52
C ALA A 284 -5.49 2.64 -4.45
N LYS A 285 -5.80 3.80 -5.01
CA LYS A 285 -6.88 4.00 -6.00
C LYS A 285 -6.65 3.18 -7.27
N PHE A 286 -5.40 3.07 -7.73
CA PHE A 286 -5.04 2.24 -8.88
C PHE A 286 -5.39 0.76 -8.62
N VAL A 287 -4.97 0.20 -7.47
CA VAL A 287 -5.26 -1.18 -7.11
C VAL A 287 -6.78 -1.40 -6.95
N ALA A 288 -7.46 -0.50 -6.25
CA ALA A 288 -8.91 -0.53 -6.09
C ALA A 288 -9.64 -0.47 -7.44
N THR A 289 -9.18 0.37 -8.38
CA THR A 289 -9.75 0.48 -9.72
C THR A 289 -9.55 -0.81 -10.53
N ALA A 290 -8.40 -1.46 -10.41
CA ALA A 290 -8.15 -2.77 -11.04
C ALA A 290 -9.13 -3.84 -10.50
N ILE A 291 -9.35 -3.87 -9.18
CA ILE A 291 -10.36 -4.75 -8.57
C ILE A 291 -11.77 -4.43 -9.12
N LYS A 292 -12.13 -3.15 -9.25
CA LYS A 292 -13.42 -2.74 -9.79
C LYS A 292 -13.59 -3.19 -11.25
N LYS A 293 -12.55 -3.08 -12.07
CA LYS A 293 -12.55 -3.61 -13.45
C LYS A 293 -12.76 -5.12 -13.48
N TYR A 294 -12.08 -5.87 -12.61
CA TYR A 294 -12.31 -7.30 -12.47
C TYR A 294 -13.77 -7.61 -12.11
N LEU A 295 -14.36 -6.88 -11.14
CA LEU A 295 -15.74 -7.10 -10.70
C LEU A 295 -16.78 -6.83 -11.79
N THR A 296 -16.47 -5.98 -12.78
CA THR A 296 -17.35 -5.62 -13.91
C THR A 296 -17.03 -6.38 -15.20
N SER A 297 -15.97 -7.21 -15.21
CA SER A 297 -15.54 -7.94 -16.39
C SER A 297 -16.41 -9.17 -16.68
N PRO A 298 -16.53 -9.61 -17.94
CA PRO A 298 -17.24 -10.83 -18.32
C PRO A 298 -16.66 -12.11 -17.68
N HIS A 299 -15.41 -12.13 -17.28
CA HIS A 299 -14.80 -13.25 -16.56
C HIS A 299 -15.56 -13.63 -15.28
N LYS A 300 -16.19 -12.68 -14.62
CA LYS A 300 -17.03 -12.93 -13.44
C LYS A 300 -18.27 -13.78 -13.78
N GLN A 301 -18.84 -13.65 -14.96
CA GLN A 301 -20.02 -14.42 -15.35
C GLN A 301 -19.71 -15.91 -15.46
N ARG A 302 -18.52 -16.28 -15.98
CA ARG A 302 -18.09 -17.69 -16.07
C ARG A 302 -17.81 -18.32 -14.70
N SER A 303 -17.21 -17.60 -13.75
CA SER A 303 -16.91 -18.13 -12.40
C SER A 303 -18.13 -18.31 -11.52
N LEU A 304 -19.26 -17.64 -11.82
CA LEU A 304 -20.53 -17.80 -11.10
C LEU A 304 -21.34 -19.02 -11.59
N GLU A 305 -21.06 -19.51 -12.79
CA GLU A 305 -21.71 -20.72 -13.36
C GLU A 305 -21.01 -22.01 -12.94
N ILE A 306 -19.83 -21.93 -12.30
CA ILE A 306 -19.08 -23.09 -11.84
C ILE A 306 -19.44 -23.37 -10.40
N ASP A 307 -20.21 -24.44 -10.15
CA ASP A 307 -20.52 -24.96 -8.81
C ASP A 307 -19.28 -25.68 -8.24
N PHE A 308 -18.43 -24.90 -7.54
CA PHE A 308 -17.20 -25.39 -6.93
C PHE A 308 -17.43 -26.41 -5.79
N GLU A 309 -18.62 -26.55 -5.26
CA GLU A 309 -18.93 -27.54 -4.23
C GLU A 309 -18.98 -28.97 -4.79
N ASN A 310 -19.27 -29.10 -6.07
CA ASN A 310 -19.35 -30.39 -6.76
C ASN A 310 -18.14 -30.67 -7.68
N TRP A 311 -17.14 -29.80 -7.70
CA TRP A 311 -15.99 -29.95 -8.60
C TRP A 311 -14.99 -30.98 -8.10
N LYS A 312 -14.81 -32.08 -8.84
CA LYS A 312 -13.78 -33.08 -8.59
C LYS A 312 -12.39 -32.55 -8.96
N ILE A 313 -11.33 -33.09 -8.35
CA ILE A 313 -9.93 -32.72 -8.63
C ILE A 313 -9.58 -32.86 -10.12
N GLU A 314 -10.17 -33.87 -10.80
CA GLU A 314 -10.00 -34.13 -12.23
C GLU A 314 -10.55 -33.02 -13.12
N ASP A 315 -11.69 -32.43 -12.74
CA ASP A 315 -12.31 -31.30 -13.45
C ASP A 315 -11.47 -30.03 -13.33
N ARG A 316 -10.81 -29.83 -12.17
CA ARG A 316 -9.87 -28.72 -11.94
C ARG A 316 -8.65 -28.80 -12.84
N LEU A 317 -8.09 -30.00 -13.02
CA LEU A 317 -6.92 -30.23 -13.87
C LEU A 317 -7.29 -30.09 -15.36
N ALA A 318 -8.45 -30.57 -15.79
CA ALA A 318 -8.93 -30.44 -17.15
C ALA A 318 -9.20 -28.99 -17.54
N TRP A 319 -9.75 -28.18 -16.62
CA TRP A 319 -10.00 -26.75 -16.87
C TRP A 319 -8.69 -25.95 -16.98
N CYS A 320 -7.69 -26.22 -16.12
CA CYS A 320 -6.35 -25.62 -16.22
C CYS A 320 -5.64 -25.95 -17.55
N ALA A 321 -5.93 -27.13 -18.15
CA ALA A 321 -5.35 -27.56 -19.41
C ALA A 321 -6.07 -27.01 -20.66
N SER A 322 -7.28 -26.47 -20.50
CA SER A 322 -8.11 -25.98 -21.61
C SER A 322 -7.99 -24.47 -21.89
N GLU A 323 -7.22 -23.71 -21.09
CA GLU A 323 -6.92 -22.33 -21.41
C GLU A 323 -5.88 -22.27 -22.54
N PRO A 324 -6.18 -21.62 -23.68
CA PRO A 324 -5.16 -21.39 -24.70
C PRO A 324 -4.08 -20.47 -24.11
N LEU A 325 -2.83 -20.94 -24.10
CA LEU A 325 -1.67 -20.08 -23.94
C LEU A 325 -1.77 -18.99 -25.00
N GLY A 326 -2.19 -17.80 -24.59
CA GLY A 326 -2.20 -16.64 -25.46
C GLY A 326 -0.77 -16.34 -25.90
N ASP A 327 -0.52 -16.41 -27.21
CA ASP A 327 0.68 -15.90 -27.82
C ASP A 327 0.80 -14.41 -27.52
N TYR A 328 1.80 -14.05 -26.68
CA TYR A 328 2.28 -12.68 -26.52
C TYR A 328 3.80 -12.65 -26.60
#